data_92712fd271bd1afd3829b0fc36b8661a
#
_entry.id   92712fd271bd1afd3829b0fc36b8661a
#
_cell.length_a   1.000
_cell.length_b   1.000
_cell.length_c   1.000
_cell.angle_alpha   90.00
_cell.angle_beta   90.00
_cell.angle_gamma   90.00
#
_symmetry.space_group_name_H-M   'P 1'
#
loop_
_entity.id
_entity.type
_entity.pdbx_description
1 polymer ?
#
loop_
_entity_poly.entity_id
_entity_poly.type
_entity_poly.pdbx_seq_one_letter_code
_entity_poly.pdbx_strand_id
1 'polypeptide(L)'
;MVFECVKRVNELVKGMSLLEERIAVETKYIKEVYVKASKSMSETQHYFLNGIQASPVAKSYLLTKKGIEVVGEEAIPIPTFIDEVLNFANYPKKKIEVLMVLAKHLEAMPMNLS
;
A
#
# COMPACT_ATOMS: atom_id res chain seq x y z
N MET A 1 4.13 7.60 10.76
CA MET A 1 3.00 8.48 11.08
C MET A 1 2.14 8.73 9.86
N VAL A 2 0.85 8.70 10.05
CA VAL A 2 -0.11 8.86 8.95
C VAL A 2 0.06 10.20 8.22
N PHE A 3 0.35 11.25 8.98
CA PHE A 3 0.51 12.58 8.39
C PHE A 3 1.71 12.70 7.46
N GLU A 4 2.77 11.98 7.72
CA GLU A 4 3.97 12.04 6.88
C GLU A 4 3.74 11.45 5.51
N CYS A 5 2.94 10.40 5.39
CA CYS A 5 2.60 9.84 4.10
C CYS A 5 1.78 10.82 3.26
N VAL A 6 0.72 11.37 3.83
CA VAL A 6 -0.15 12.32 3.14
C VAL A 6 0.63 13.59 2.77
N LYS A 7 1.43 14.11 3.69
CA LYS A 7 2.25 15.29 3.46
C LYS A 7 3.26 15.05 2.34
N ARG A 8 3.96 13.92 2.39
CA ARG A 8 4.94 13.55 1.36
C ARG A 8 4.29 13.48 -0.02
N VAL A 9 3.14 12.84 -0.12
CA VAL A 9 2.41 12.73 -1.38
C VAL A 9 2.02 14.13 -1.88
N ASN A 10 1.49 14.98 -1.02
CA ASN A 10 1.10 16.33 -1.40
C ASN A 10 2.28 17.18 -1.87
N GLU A 11 3.43 17.05 -1.24
CA GLU A 11 4.65 17.74 -1.65
C GLU A 11 5.13 17.26 -3.01
N LEU A 12 5.08 15.96 -3.25
CA LEU A 12 5.49 15.37 -4.52
C LEU A 12 4.56 15.79 -5.67
N VAL A 13 3.27 15.89 -5.41
CA VAL A 13 2.29 16.34 -6.40
C VAL A 13 2.61 17.73 -6.90
N LYS A 14 3.03 18.62 -6.00
CA LYS A 14 3.37 20.00 -6.38
C LYS A 14 4.61 20.07 -7.28
N GLY A 15 5.53 19.12 -7.12
CA GLY A 15 6.78 19.11 -7.88
C GLY A 15 6.78 18.25 -9.12
N MET A 16 5.75 17.41 -9.31
CA MET A 16 5.70 16.44 -10.39
C MET A 16 4.63 16.77 -11.41
N SER A 17 5.05 16.95 -12.67
CA SER A 17 4.15 17.14 -13.79
C SER A 17 3.64 15.80 -14.33
N LEU A 18 4.37 14.69 -14.12
CA LEU A 18 4.05 13.37 -14.65
C LEU A 18 3.52 12.44 -13.56
N LEU A 19 2.35 11.87 -13.82
CA LEU A 19 1.72 10.93 -12.89
C LEU A 19 2.53 9.64 -12.74
N GLU A 20 3.25 9.23 -13.79
CA GLU A 20 4.11 8.05 -13.75
C GLU A 20 5.25 8.19 -12.75
N GLU A 21 5.84 9.37 -12.67
CA GLU A 21 6.89 9.66 -11.67
C GLU A 21 6.35 9.55 -10.26
N ARG A 22 5.16 10.08 -10.04
CA ARG A 22 4.49 10.00 -8.75
C ARG A 22 4.20 8.56 -8.36
N ILE A 23 3.71 7.75 -9.30
CA ILE A 23 3.45 6.32 -9.07
C ILE A 23 4.73 5.61 -8.66
N ALA A 24 5.84 5.87 -9.36
CA ALA A 24 7.12 5.25 -9.04
C ALA A 24 7.60 5.60 -7.63
N VAL A 25 7.47 6.86 -7.24
CA VAL A 25 7.87 7.32 -5.90
C VAL A 25 7.00 6.70 -4.82
N GLU A 26 5.70 6.69 -5.00
CA GLU A 26 4.78 6.09 -4.03
C GLU A 26 5.00 4.58 -3.89
N THR A 27 5.24 3.89 -4.99
CA THR A 27 5.54 2.46 -4.99
C THR A 27 6.79 2.17 -4.17
N LYS A 28 7.85 2.93 -4.38
CA LYS A 28 9.09 2.79 -3.63
C LYS A 28 8.86 3.04 -2.14
N TYR A 29 8.12 4.09 -1.80
CA TYR A 29 7.81 4.44 -0.42
C TYR A 29 7.05 3.31 0.28
N ILE A 30 6.04 2.76 -0.37
CA ILE A 30 5.24 1.66 0.18
C ILE A 30 6.11 0.45 0.47
N LYS A 31 7.00 0.07 -0.44
CA LYS A 31 7.90 -1.06 -0.24
C LYS A 31 8.81 -0.85 0.97
N GLU A 32 9.34 0.34 1.14
CA GLU A 32 10.19 0.68 2.28
C GLU A 32 9.43 0.64 3.61
N VAL A 33 8.24 1.25 3.64
CA VAL A 33 7.41 1.28 4.84
C VAL A 33 6.96 -0.13 5.22
N TYR A 34 6.59 -0.94 4.23
CA TYR A 34 6.18 -2.32 4.49
C TYR A 34 7.30 -3.13 5.13
N VAL A 35 8.53 -2.99 4.66
CA VAL A 35 9.68 -3.71 5.23
C VAL A 35 9.82 -3.37 6.70
N LYS A 36 9.69 -2.11 7.08
CA LYS A 36 9.75 -1.69 8.49
C LYS A 36 8.58 -2.24 9.29
N ALA A 37 7.37 -2.11 8.76
CA ALA A 37 6.17 -2.57 9.44
C ALA A 37 6.17 -4.08 9.66
N SER A 38 6.61 -4.86 8.66
CA SER A 38 6.60 -6.31 8.74
C SER A 38 7.53 -6.84 9.85
N LYS A 39 8.60 -6.12 10.16
CA LYS A 39 9.51 -6.52 11.23
C LYS A 39 8.85 -6.43 12.61
N SER A 40 7.88 -5.54 12.77
CA SER A 40 7.16 -5.35 14.02
C SER A 40 5.90 -6.20 14.13
N MET A 41 5.51 -6.87 13.07
CA MET A 41 4.31 -7.69 13.06
C MET A 41 4.59 -9.10 13.60
N SER A 42 3.65 -9.63 14.36
CA SER A 42 3.63 -11.06 14.66
C SER A 42 3.01 -11.82 13.48
N GLU A 43 3.25 -13.13 13.40
CA GLU A 43 2.72 -13.94 12.30
C GLU A 43 1.20 -14.07 12.32
N THR A 44 0.57 -13.75 13.44
CA THR A 44 -0.88 -13.86 13.60
C THR A 44 -1.61 -12.52 13.48
N GLN A 45 -0.87 -11.42 13.32
CA GLN A 45 -1.48 -10.11 13.18
C GLN A 45 -2.04 -9.90 11.77
N HIS A 46 -3.26 -9.38 11.71
CA HIS A 46 -3.98 -9.10 10.47
C HIS A 46 -4.62 -7.71 10.58
N TYR A 47 -4.50 -6.92 9.52
CA TYR A 47 -5.11 -5.59 9.46
C TYR A 47 -5.95 -5.49 8.20
N PHE A 48 -7.24 -5.14 8.34
CA PHE A 48 -8.10 -4.93 7.17
C PHE A 48 -7.66 -3.72 6.38
N LEU A 49 -7.58 -3.89 5.07
CA LEU A 49 -7.24 -2.83 4.14
C LEU A 49 -8.52 -2.27 3.52
N ASN A 50 -9.23 -1.46 4.30
CA ASN A 50 -10.49 -0.88 3.84
C ASN A 50 -10.26 0.16 2.75
N GLY A 51 -11.11 0.15 1.73
CA GLY A 51 -11.05 1.13 0.66
C GLY A 51 -10.08 0.78 -0.47
N ILE A 52 -9.43 -0.39 -0.42
CA ILE A 52 -8.57 -0.85 -1.50
C ILE A 52 -9.38 -1.72 -2.46
N GLN A 53 -9.23 -1.42 -3.74
CA GLN A 53 -9.79 -2.23 -4.81
C GLN A 53 -8.70 -2.44 -5.86
N ALA A 54 -8.09 -3.61 -5.85
CA ALA A 54 -6.99 -3.98 -6.76
C ALA A 54 -7.41 -5.04 -7.77
N SER A 55 -8.71 -5.23 -7.95
CA SER A 55 -9.28 -6.23 -8.85
C SER A 55 -10.68 -5.79 -9.24
N PRO A 56 -11.18 -6.14 -10.44
CA PRO A 56 -12.55 -5.84 -10.82
C PRO A 56 -13.59 -6.57 -9.96
N VAL A 57 -13.18 -7.64 -9.28
CA VAL A 57 -14.03 -8.36 -8.34
C VAL A 57 -13.84 -7.77 -6.94
N ALA A 58 -14.93 -7.47 -6.25
CA ALA A 58 -14.86 -6.97 -4.88
C ALA A 58 -14.24 -8.05 -3.98
N LYS A 59 -13.17 -7.69 -3.29
CA LYS A 59 -12.43 -8.58 -2.40
C LYS A 59 -12.11 -7.89 -1.10
N SER A 60 -12.01 -8.67 -0.03
CA SER A 60 -11.52 -8.18 1.25
C SER A 60 -10.03 -8.49 1.36
N TYR A 61 -9.25 -7.47 1.63
CA TYR A 61 -7.80 -7.59 1.75
C TYR A 61 -7.36 -7.43 3.19
N LEU A 62 -6.42 -8.26 3.61
CA LEU A 62 -5.81 -8.22 4.93
C LEU A 62 -4.31 -8.04 4.78
N LEU A 63 -3.75 -7.10 5.52
CA LEU A 63 -2.31 -6.95 5.59
C LEU A 63 -1.76 -7.89 6.66
N THR A 64 -0.81 -8.72 6.27
CA THR A 64 -0.16 -9.70 7.15
C THR A 64 1.35 -9.57 7.05
N LYS A 65 2.07 -10.27 7.93
CA LYS A 65 3.53 -10.29 7.88
C LYS A 65 4.07 -10.87 6.57
N LYS A 66 3.32 -11.74 5.91
CA LYS A 66 3.73 -12.38 4.66
C LYS A 66 3.36 -11.58 3.43
N GLY A 67 2.49 -10.58 3.57
CA GLY A 67 2.02 -9.77 2.45
C GLY A 67 0.55 -9.44 2.59
N ILE A 68 -0.12 -9.32 1.46
CA ILE A 68 -1.54 -9.01 1.43
C ILE A 68 -2.31 -10.29 1.13
N GLU A 69 -3.19 -10.65 2.05
CA GLU A 69 -4.02 -11.86 1.93
C GLU A 69 -5.41 -11.49 1.46
N VAL A 70 -5.91 -12.22 0.48
CA VAL A 70 -7.32 -12.20 0.12
C VAL A 70 -7.98 -13.29 0.94
N VAL A 71 -9.11 -13.01 1.55
CA VAL A 71 -9.79 -13.97 2.40
C VAL A 71 -9.99 -15.30 1.65
N GLY A 72 -9.44 -16.39 2.20
CA GLY A 72 -9.51 -17.72 1.62
C GLY A 72 -8.41 -18.06 0.61
N GLU A 73 -7.46 -17.15 0.37
CA GLU A 73 -6.35 -17.36 -0.56
C GLU A 73 -5.01 -17.18 0.14
N GLU A 74 -3.93 -17.60 -0.50
CA GLU A 74 -2.59 -17.39 0.03
C GLU A 74 -2.20 -15.91 -0.01
N ALA A 75 -1.29 -15.52 0.89
CA ALA A 75 -0.80 -14.16 0.94
C ALA A 75 0.01 -13.81 -0.31
N ILE A 76 -0.23 -12.62 -0.83
CA ILE A 76 0.47 -12.08 -1.99
C ILE A 76 1.57 -11.15 -1.48
N PRO A 77 2.85 -11.37 -1.86
CA PRO A 77 3.91 -10.45 -1.47
C PRO A 77 3.61 -9.01 -1.92
N ILE A 78 4.02 -8.03 -1.14
CA ILE A 78 3.74 -6.62 -1.44
C ILE A 78 4.18 -6.22 -2.87
N PRO A 79 5.38 -6.58 -3.35
CA PRO A 79 5.75 -6.21 -4.72
C PRO A 79 4.78 -6.76 -5.76
N THR A 80 4.33 -8.00 -5.59
CA THR A 80 3.36 -8.64 -6.50
C THR A 80 2.01 -7.94 -6.43
N PHE A 81 1.57 -7.58 -5.23
CA PHE A 81 0.31 -6.85 -5.05
C PHE A 81 0.34 -5.49 -5.75
N ILE A 82 1.45 -4.76 -5.63
CA ILE A 82 1.60 -3.47 -6.29
C ILE A 82 1.53 -3.65 -7.81
N ASP A 83 2.17 -4.69 -8.35
CA ASP A 83 2.10 -4.98 -9.78
C ASP A 83 0.66 -5.26 -10.22
N GLU A 84 -0.11 -5.99 -9.42
CA GLU A 84 -1.53 -6.23 -9.69
C GLU A 84 -2.33 -4.93 -9.70
N VAL A 85 -2.08 -4.04 -8.74
CA VAL A 85 -2.74 -2.73 -8.69
C VAL A 85 -2.43 -1.92 -9.96
N LEU A 86 -1.16 -1.91 -10.36
CA LEU A 86 -0.73 -1.16 -11.55
C LEU A 86 -1.32 -1.73 -12.84
N ASN A 87 -1.54 -3.03 -12.89
CA ASN A 87 -2.17 -3.69 -14.04
C ASN A 87 -3.69 -3.52 -14.06
N PHE A 88 -4.32 -3.57 -12.87
CA PHE A 88 -5.76 -3.44 -12.76
C PHE A 88 -6.25 -2.04 -13.11
N ALA A 89 -5.61 -1.02 -12.57
CA ALA A 89 -6.05 0.35 -12.77
C ALA A 89 -5.47 0.92 -14.06
N ASN A 90 -6.33 1.16 -15.05
CA ASN A 90 -5.91 1.69 -16.35
C ASN A 90 -5.58 3.19 -16.30
N TYR A 91 -6.05 3.89 -15.27
CA TYR A 91 -5.86 5.34 -15.15
C TYR A 91 -4.84 5.65 -14.06
N PRO A 92 -3.83 6.49 -14.35
CA PRO A 92 -2.80 6.83 -13.36
C PRO A 92 -3.36 7.38 -12.05
N LYS A 93 -4.41 8.19 -12.10
CA LYS A 93 -5.05 8.73 -10.90
C LYS A 93 -5.61 7.63 -10.00
N LYS A 94 -6.18 6.59 -10.59
CA LYS A 94 -6.74 5.47 -9.83
C LYS A 94 -5.63 4.65 -9.17
N LYS A 95 -4.52 4.44 -9.88
CA LYS A 95 -3.35 3.76 -9.33
C LYS A 95 -2.82 4.49 -8.11
N ILE A 96 -2.66 5.81 -8.23
CA ILE A 96 -2.19 6.66 -7.15
C ILE A 96 -3.13 6.57 -5.95
N GLU A 97 -4.43 6.64 -6.19
CA GLU A 97 -5.44 6.55 -5.14
C GLU A 97 -5.32 5.26 -4.32
N VAL A 98 -5.19 4.12 -5.00
CA VAL A 98 -5.04 2.83 -4.34
C VAL A 98 -3.74 2.78 -3.54
N LEU A 99 -2.64 3.25 -4.13
CA LEU A 99 -1.35 3.28 -3.45
C LEU A 99 -1.37 4.19 -2.22
N MET A 100 -2.06 5.33 -2.30
CA MET A 100 -2.21 6.23 -1.15
C MET A 100 -2.98 5.57 0.00
N VAL A 101 -4.05 4.85 -0.32
CA VAL A 101 -4.83 4.15 0.71
C VAL A 101 -3.96 3.08 1.37
N LEU A 102 -3.22 2.32 0.59
CA LEU A 102 -2.30 1.30 1.12
C LEU A 102 -1.24 1.95 2.03
N ALA A 103 -0.65 3.05 1.60
CA ALA A 103 0.35 3.76 2.39
C ALA A 103 -0.22 4.22 3.74
N LYS A 104 -1.46 4.74 3.76
CA LYS A 104 -2.11 5.15 4.99
C LYS A 104 -2.29 3.97 5.96
N HIS A 105 -2.68 2.82 5.46
CA HIS A 105 -2.82 1.63 6.30
C HIS A 105 -1.48 1.20 6.89
N LEU A 106 -0.42 1.19 6.07
CA LEU A 106 0.91 0.82 6.52
C LEU A 106 1.44 1.77 7.60
N GLU A 107 1.22 3.08 7.43
CA GLU A 107 1.66 4.06 8.43
C GLU A 107 0.85 4.04 9.71
N ALA A 108 -0.42 3.65 9.63
CA ALA A 108 -1.28 3.56 10.79
C ALA A 108 -1.02 2.32 11.65
N MET A 109 -0.24 1.37 11.15
CA MET A 109 0.08 0.17 11.89
C MET A 109 0.90 0.49 13.14
N PRO A 110 0.58 -0.13 14.29
CA PRO A 110 1.39 0.07 15.48
C PRO A 110 2.78 -0.50 15.26
N MET A 111 3.78 0.37 15.30
CA MET A 111 5.17 -0.03 15.20
C MET A 111 5.72 -0.19 16.60
N ASN A 112 6.17 -1.38 16.91
CA ASN A 112 6.85 -1.63 18.17
C ASN A 112 8.30 -1.18 18.02
N LEU A 113 8.59 0.03 18.47
CA LEU A 113 9.90 0.65 18.35
C LEU A 113 10.86 0.31 19.46
N SER A 114 10.55 -0.69 20.23
CA SER A 114 11.46 -1.12 21.29
C SER A 114 12.77 -1.68 20.75
#